data_0e801f9a130239f3351780c56ddb1932
#
_entry.id   0e801f9a130239f3351780c56ddb1932
#
_cell.length_a   1.000
_cell.length_b   1.000
_cell.length_c   1.000
_cell.angle_alpha   90.00
_cell.angle_beta   90.00
_cell.angle_gamma   90.00
#
_symmetry.space_group_name_H-M   'P 1'
#
loop_
_entity.id
_entity.type
_entity.pdbx_description
1 polymer ?
#
loop_
_entity_poly.entity_id
_entity_poly.type
_entity_poly.pdbx_seq_one_letter_code
_entity_poly.pdbx_strand_id
1 'polypeptide(L)'
;DAAYRERFGRAFGDETVNVERFQKALEQFLLSMTSWRSKFDKARMGQATLSPAEQRGFDLFMREFSAPSSGRPAGADCFHCHGGALFTNRLFENNGLDSVLQPGYQVVTGLPGDRGKFKVPSLRNVGLTAPYMHDGRLATLEEVIDHYDHGVVQSSTLNINLRVQTGGLRLSAQDKSDLIAFLHTLTDSTLASNPAYAEP
;
A
#
# COMPACT_ATOMS: atom_id res chain seq x y z
N ASP A 1 28.81 -11.33 19.83
CA ASP A 1 29.65 -11.17 18.63
C ASP A 1 30.48 -9.89 18.77
N ALA A 2 31.81 -9.96 18.56
CA ALA A 2 32.73 -8.83 18.71
C ALA A 2 32.42 -7.70 17.70
N ALA A 3 32.04 -8.05 16.47
CA ALA A 3 31.70 -7.07 15.44
C ALA A 3 30.50 -6.20 15.81
N TYR A 4 29.49 -6.77 16.48
CA TYR A 4 28.36 -5.98 16.99
C TYR A 4 28.77 -5.04 18.12
N ARG A 5 29.65 -5.48 19.05
CA ARG A 5 30.12 -4.63 20.15
C ARG A 5 30.88 -3.42 19.61
N GLU A 6 31.80 -3.64 18.69
CA GLU A 6 32.53 -2.53 18.04
C GLU A 6 31.58 -1.54 17.36
N ARG A 7 30.61 -2.04 16.59
CA ARG A 7 29.61 -1.18 15.93
C ARG A 7 28.76 -0.40 16.94
N PHE A 8 28.35 -1.03 18.05
CA PHE A 8 27.62 -0.37 19.11
C PHE A 8 28.48 0.66 19.83
N GLY A 9 29.77 0.38 20.08
CA GLY A 9 30.74 1.34 20.60
C GLY A 9 30.83 2.60 19.72
N ARG A 10 30.89 2.44 18.42
CA ARG A 10 30.92 3.54 17.45
C ARG A 10 29.60 4.32 17.42
N ALA A 11 28.46 3.66 17.53
CA ALA A 11 27.13 4.29 17.43
C ALA A 11 26.66 4.94 18.74
N PHE A 12 27.00 4.38 19.90
CA PHE A 12 26.45 4.76 21.21
C PHE A 12 27.51 5.22 22.22
N GLY A 13 28.81 5.18 21.88
CA GLY A 13 29.91 5.62 22.75
C GLY A 13 30.49 4.51 23.65
N ASP A 14 29.84 3.37 23.79
CA ASP A 14 30.33 2.17 24.50
C ASP A 14 29.78 0.88 23.88
N GLU A 15 30.40 -0.24 24.14
CA GLU A 15 30.11 -1.54 23.53
C GLU A 15 28.89 -2.28 24.12
N THR A 16 28.09 -1.61 24.95
CA THR A 16 26.91 -2.23 25.56
C THR A 16 25.83 -2.50 24.52
N VAL A 17 25.50 -3.76 24.30
CA VAL A 17 24.40 -4.23 23.45
C VAL A 17 23.21 -4.55 24.33
N ASN A 18 22.14 -3.76 24.24
CA ASN A 18 20.88 -4.01 24.92
C ASN A 18 19.69 -3.77 23.98
N VAL A 19 18.49 -4.16 24.43
CA VAL A 19 17.26 -4.07 23.62
C VAL A 19 16.95 -2.64 23.20
N GLU A 20 17.11 -1.66 24.10
CA GLU A 20 16.83 -0.26 23.81
C GLU A 20 17.71 0.28 22.67
N ARG A 21 19.03 0.05 22.76
CA ARG A 21 19.97 0.49 21.72
C ARG A 21 19.75 -0.24 20.41
N PHE A 22 19.42 -1.54 20.47
CA PHE A 22 19.07 -2.32 19.27
C PHE A 22 17.82 -1.73 18.59
N GLN A 23 16.78 -1.42 19.36
CA GLN A 23 15.56 -0.80 18.82
C GLN A 23 15.86 0.58 18.20
N LYS A 24 16.66 1.42 18.85
CA LYS A 24 17.07 2.72 18.29
C LYS A 24 17.87 2.58 17.00
N ALA A 25 18.79 1.63 16.93
CA ALA A 25 19.55 1.38 15.70
C ALA A 25 18.65 0.91 14.55
N LEU A 26 17.71 0.00 14.84
CA LEU A 26 16.75 -0.49 13.87
C LEU A 26 15.77 0.63 13.43
N GLU A 27 15.30 1.45 14.37
CA GLU A 27 14.47 2.62 14.08
C GLU A 27 15.17 3.58 13.11
N GLN A 28 16.42 3.96 13.40
CA GLN A 28 17.20 4.83 12.53
C GLN A 28 17.40 4.23 11.13
N PHE A 29 17.68 2.93 11.05
CA PHE A 29 17.80 2.23 9.78
C PHE A 29 16.48 2.29 8.98
N LEU A 30 15.34 1.96 9.61
CA LEU A 30 14.03 2.02 8.96
C LEU A 30 13.67 3.45 8.54
N LEU A 31 13.93 4.45 9.37
CA LEU A 31 13.68 5.86 9.05
C LEU A 31 14.57 6.37 7.91
N SER A 32 15.74 5.78 7.69
CA SER A 32 16.60 6.13 6.57
C SER A 32 16.06 5.64 5.22
N MET A 33 15.21 4.61 5.21
CA MET A 33 14.61 4.02 4.01
C MET A 33 13.46 4.90 3.49
N THR A 34 13.78 6.07 2.96
CA THR A 34 12.78 7.00 2.41
C THR A 34 12.60 6.81 0.91
N SER A 35 11.35 6.72 0.45
CA SER A 35 10.97 6.54 -0.95
C SER A 35 10.22 7.77 -1.45
N TRP A 36 10.97 8.76 -1.97
CA TRP A 36 10.44 10.06 -2.40
C TRP A 36 10.93 10.48 -3.80
N ARG A 37 11.45 9.52 -4.59
CA ARG A 37 12.03 9.78 -5.91
C ARG A 37 11.31 9.04 -7.03
N SER A 38 10.07 8.62 -6.78
CA SER A 38 9.24 7.99 -7.79
C SER A 38 8.93 8.97 -8.95
N LYS A 39 8.46 8.45 -10.09
CA LYS A 39 8.00 9.29 -11.19
C LYS A 39 6.86 10.22 -10.74
N PHE A 40 5.94 9.70 -9.91
CA PHE A 40 4.84 10.50 -9.35
C PHE A 40 5.36 11.65 -8.49
N ASP A 41 6.33 11.40 -7.60
CA ASP A 41 6.92 12.47 -6.77
C ASP A 41 7.56 13.55 -7.64
N LYS A 42 8.34 13.15 -8.63
CA LYS A 42 8.96 14.08 -9.59
C LYS A 42 7.94 14.90 -10.36
N ALA A 43 6.82 14.26 -10.77
CA ALA A 43 5.75 14.96 -11.45
C ALA A 43 5.07 15.99 -10.54
N ARG A 44 4.84 15.65 -9.26
CA ARG A 44 4.31 16.60 -8.26
C ARG A 44 5.23 17.79 -7.99
N MET A 45 6.53 17.63 -8.19
CA MET A 45 7.54 18.69 -8.08
C MET A 45 7.80 19.42 -9.40
N GLY A 46 7.09 19.12 -10.47
CA GLY A 46 7.31 19.70 -11.80
C GLY A 46 8.59 19.22 -12.50
N GLN A 47 9.20 18.14 -12.03
CA GLN A 47 10.45 17.56 -12.55
C GLN A 47 10.23 16.41 -13.54
N ALA A 48 8.99 15.97 -13.73
CA ALA A 48 8.58 14.96 -14.69
C ALA A 48 7.14 15.21 -15.13
N THR A 49 6.69 14.51 -16.17
CA THR A 49 5.30 14.55 -16.63
C THR A 49 4.73 13.14 -16.62
N LEU A 50 3.52 12.98 -16.11
CA LEU A 50 2.78 11.74 -16.27
C LEU A 50 2.32 11.60 -17.72
N SER A 51 2.37 10.38 -18.25
CA SER A 51 1.75 10.09 -19.54
C SER A 51 0.22 10.25 -19.46
N PRO A 52 -0.49 10.37 -20.58
CA PRO A 52 -1.95 10.43 -20.56
C PRO A 52 -2.61 9.25 -19.85
N ALA A 53 -2.07 8.03 -19.99
CA ALA A 53 -2.56 6.83 -19.29
C ALA A 53 -2.35 6.92 -17.78
N GLU A 54 -1.15 7.30 -17.34
CA GLU A 54 -0.82 7.49 -15.92
C GLU A 54 -1.68 8.58 -15.27
N GLN A 55 -1.95 9.66 -16.00
CA GLN A 55 -2.82 10.75 -15.51
C GLN A 55 -4.27 10.28 -15.38
N ARG A 56 -4.82 9.57 -16.38
CA ARG A 56 -6.17 8.99 -16.28
C ARG A 56 -6.26 8.00 -15.13
N GLY A 57 -5.23 7.16 -14.93
CA GLY A 57 -5.17 6.23 -13.79
C GLY A 57 -5.16 6.96 -12.44
N PHE A 58 -4.41 8.06 -12.31
CA PHE A 58 -4.44 8.90 -11.12
C PHE A 58 -5.82 9.53 -10.90
N ASP A 59 -6.45 10.05 -11.95
CA ASP A 59 -7.78 10.65 -11.87
C ASP A 59 -8.85 9.61 -11.45
N LEU A 60 -8.75 8.37 -11.95
CA LEU A 60 -9.60 7.25 -11.54
C LEU A 60 -9.37 6.87 -10.06
N PHE A 61 -8.12 6.78 -9.65
CA PHE A 61 -7.72 6.47 -8.28
C PHE A 61 -8.28 7.47 -7.26
N MET A 62 -8.31 8.76 -7.63
CA MET A 62 -8.77 9.87 -6.80
C MET A 62 -10.27 10.17 -6.94
N ARG A 63 -10.98 9.49 -7.83
CA ARG A 63 -12.41 9.74 -8.06
C ARG A 63 -13.26 8.80 -7.22
N GLU A 64 -14.27 9.37 -6.59
CA GLU A 64 -15.31 8.67 -5.84
C GLU A 64 -16.01 7.61 -6.68
N PHE A 65 -16.35 6.49 -6.06
CA PHE A 65 -17.28 5.54 -6.66
C PHE A 65 -18.59 6.23 -7.01
N SER A 66 -19.15 5.91 -8.15
CA SER A 66 -20.47 6.38 -8.54
C SER A 66 -21.32 5.24 -9.10
N ALA A 67 -22.54 5.09 -8.56
CA ALA A 67 -23.48 4.10 -9.08
C ALA A 67 -23.84 4.43 -10.54
N PRO A 68 -24.11 3.44 -11.39
CA PRO A 68 -24.46 3.65 -12.80
C PRO A 68 -25.65 4.57 -13.01
N SER A 69 -26.61 4.54 -12.08
CA SER A 69 -27.80 5.39 -12.10
C SER A 69 -27.52 6.88 -11.83
N SER A 70 -26.30 7.21 -11.38
CA SER A 70 -25.93 8.58 -11.01
C SER A 70 -25.65 9.50 -12.19
N GLY A 71 -25.40 8.94 -13.38
CA GLY A 71 -24.93 9.68 -14.57
C GLY A 71 -23.51 10.27 -14.43
N ARG A 72 -22.80 9.97 -13.34
CA ARG A 72 -21.43 10.43 -13.13
C ARG A 72 -20.42 9.42 -13.70
N PRO A 73 -19.22 9.87 -14.13
CA PRO A 73 -18.13 8.96 -14.51
C PRO A 73 -17.78 8.02 -13.35
N ALA A 74 -17.51 6.75 -13.66
CA ALA A 74 -17.02 5.78 -12.69
C ALA A 74 -15.70 6.25 -12.07
N GLY A 75 -15.49 5.95 -10.79
CA GLY A 75 -14.26 6.15 -10.05
C GLY A 75 -13.85 4.86 -9.36
N ALA A 76 -12.55 4.70 -9.11
CA ALA A 76 -12.02 3.51 -8.46
C ALA A 76 -11.99 3.63 -6.91
N ASP A 77 -12.19 4.84 -6.37
CA ASP A 77 -12.37 5.12 -4.94
C ASP A 77 -11.22 4.66 -4.02
N CYS A 78 -10.02 4.54 -4.59
CA CYS A 78 -8.86 3.96 -3.87
C CYS A 78 -8.34 4.89 -2.77
N PHE A 79 -8.52 6.19 -2.93
CA PHE A 79 -7.90 7.22 -2.07
C PHE A 79 -8.43 7.23 -0.63
N HIS A 80 -9.62 6.69 -0.35
CA HIS A 80 -10.15 6.59 1.01
C HIS A 80 -9.27 5.73 1.92
N CYS A 81 -8.75 4.64 1.40
CA CYS A 81 -7.81 3.79 2.12
C CYS A 81 -6.36 4.15 1.81
N HIS A 82 -6.07 4.52 0.56
CA HIS A 82 -4.72 4.76 0.05
C HIS A 82 -4.47 6.25 -0.27
N GLY A 83 -4.96 7.16 0.57
CA GLY A 83 -4.74 8.59 0.43
C GLY A 83 -3.46 9.11 1.08
N GLY A 84 -3.22 10.42 0.87
CA GLY A 84 -2.09 11.14 1.45
C GLY A 84 -0.74 10.81 0.84
N ALA A 85 0.32 11.42 1.37
CA ALA A 85 1.67 11.34 0.81
C ALA A 85 2.26 9.92 0.84
N LEU A 86 1.79 9.06 1.73
CA LEU A 86 2.24 7.68 1.85
C LEU A 86 1.31 6.68 1.17
N PHE A 87 0.23 7.13 0.54
CA PHE A 87 -0.77 6.26 -0.07
C PHE A 87 -1.27 5.17 0.90
N THR A 88 -1.60 5.56 2.12
CA THR A 88 -2.20 4.72 3.17
C THR A 88 -2.87 5.60 4.23
N ASN A 89 -4.04 5.18 4.72
CA ASN A 89 -4.68 5.77 5.90
C ASN A 89 -4.13 5.24 7.22
N ARG A 90 -3.24 4.22 7.18
CA ARG A 90 -2.64 3.51 8.33
C ARG A 90 -3.63 2.77 9.22
N LEU A 91 -4.89 2.66 8.81
CA LEU A 91 -5.91 1.94 9.56
C LEU A 91 -5.90 0.45 9.24
N PHE A 92 -6.72 -0.30 9.97
CA PHE A 92 -6.97 -1.71 9.72
C PHE A 92 -8.34 -1.86 9.09
N GLU A 93 -8.39 -2.45 7.89
CA GLU A 93 -9.58 -2.55 7.07
C GLU A 93 -9.79 -3.98 6.57
N ASN A 94 -11.06 -4.37 6.41
CA ASN A 94 -11.42 -5.57 5.69
C ASN A 94 -11.72 -5.20 4.24
N ASN A 95 -10.91 -5.72 3.33
CA ASN A 95 -11.02 -5.46 1.89
C ASN A 95 -11.90 -6.46 1.13
N GLY A 96 -12.58 -7.37 1.86
CA GLY A 96 -13.46 -8.35 1.25
C GLY A 96 -12.76 -9.46 0.49
N LEU A 97 -11.51 -9.80 0.85
CA LEU A 97 -10.75 -10.86 0.20
C LEU A 97 -11.26 -12.27 0.56
N ASP A 98 -11.71 -12.44 1.80
CA ASP A 98 -12.06 -13.75 2.36
C ASP A 98 -13.56 -13.96 2.50
N SER A 99 -14.06 -15.11 2.05
CA SER A 99 -15.42 -15.59 2.35
C SER A 99 -15.55 -16.11 3.77
N VAL A 100 -14.47 -16.66 4.32
CA VAL A 100 -14.35 -17.06 5.74
C VAL A 100 -13.31 -16.15 6.37
N LEU A 101 -13.77 -15.20 7.20
CA LEU A 101 -12.91 -14.17 7.77
C LEU A 101 -11.81 -14.76 8.65
N GLN A 102 -10.57 -14.46 8.31
CA GLN A 102 -9.41 -14.67 9.18
C GLN A 102 -9.53 -13.80 10.44
N PRO A 103 -8.87 -14.15 11.55
CA PRO A 103 -8.91 -13.32 12.75
C PRO A 103 -8.44 -11.89 12.53
N GLY A 104 -7.35 -11.69 11.77
CA GLY A 104 -6.82 -10.36 11.45
C GLY A 104 -6.52 -9.53 12.72
N TYR A 105 -6.86 -8.25 12.70
CA TYR A 105 -6.61 -7.32 13.82
C TYR A 105 -7.36 -7.69 15.11
N GLN A 106 -8.40 -8.53 15.01
CA GLN A 106 -9.09 -9.07 16.21
C GLN A 106 -8.15 -9.79 17.17
N VAL A 107 -7.06 -10.41 16.69
CA VAL A 107 -6.07 -11.06 17.56
C VAL A 107 -5.45 -10.07 18.56
N VAL A 108 -5.31 -8.81 18.17
CA VAL A 108 -4.73 -7.75 19.00
C VAL A 108 -5.77 -7.09 19.89
N THR A 109 -6.95 -6.80 19.35
CA THR A 109 -7.98 -6.00 20.04
C THR A 109 -8.95 -6.84 20.86
N GLY A 110 -9.14 -8.12 20.52
CA GLY A 110 -10.20 -8.97 21.06
C GLY A 110 -11.61 -8.61 20.58
N LEU A 111 -11.78 -7.57 19.77
CA LEU A 111 -13.07 -7.05 19.35
C LEU A 111 -13.61 -7.80 18.11
N PRO A 112 -14.84 -8.36 18.14
CA PRO A 112 -15.40 -9.06 16.97
C PRO A 112 -15.51 -8.20 15.71
N GLY A 113 -15.69 -6.90 15.85
CA GLY A 113 -15.73 -5.93 14.75
C GLY A 113 -14.39 -5.76 14.01
N ASP A 114 -13.28 -6.29 14.53
CA ASP A 114 -11.95 -6.22 13.92
C ASP A 114 -11.53 -7.52 13.22
N ARG A 115 -12.43 -8.51 13.18
CA ARG A 115 -12.22 -9.75 12.44
C ARG A 115 -12.11 -9.48 10.93
N GLY A 116 -11.12 -10.08 10.29
CA GLY A 116 -10.87 -9.92 8.86
C GLY A 116 -10.22 -8.58 8.47
N LYS A 117 -9.90 -7.72 9.44
CA LYS A 117 -9.20 -6.46 9.16
C LYS A 117 -7.69 -6.65 9.20
N PHE A 118 -7.02 -6.07 8.21
CA PHE A 118 -5.57 -6.03 8.09
C PHE A 118 -5.11 -4.59 7.87
N LYS A 119 -3.86 -4.30 8.25
CA LYS A 119 -3.31 -2.94 8.08
C LYS A 119 -3.28 -2.57 6.60
N VAL A 120 -3.83 -1.40 6.27
CA VAL A 120 -3.73 -0.83 4.92
C VAL A 120 -2.28 -0.49 4.61
N PRO A 121 -1.65 -1.15 3.63
CA PRO A 121 -0.26 -0.90 3.28
C PRO A 121 -0.11 0.43 2.53
N SER A 122 1.12 0.97 2.55
CA SER A 122 1.48 2.02 1.59
C SER A 122 1.52 1.44 0.18
N LEU A 123 1.07 2.21 -0.82
CA LEU A 123 1.24 1.84 -2.23
C LEU A 123 2.56 2.33 -2.83
N ARG A 124 3.40 3.02 -2.05
CA ARG A 124 4.76 3.34 -2.52
C ARG A 124 5.51 2.05 -2.80
N ASN A 125 6.12 1.98 -3.97
CA ASN A 125 6.82 0.80 -4.48
C ASN A 125 5.94 -0.45 -4.69
N VAL A 126 4.61 -0.30 -4.75
CA VAL A 126 3.69 -1.43 -4.92
C VAL A 126 4.02 -2.30 -6.13
N GLY A 127 4.52 -1.73 -7.22
CA GLY A 127 4.97 -2.47 -8.39
C GLY A 127 6.19 -3.39 -8.18
N LEU A 128 6.86 -3.33 -7.01
CA LEU A 128 8.02 -4.16 -6.66
C LEU A 128 7.73 -5.20 -5.57
N THR A 129 6.52 -5.19 -5.00
CA THR A 129 6.23 -5.93 -3.75
C THR A 129 5.23 -7.07 -3.93
N ALA A 130 5.16 -7.64 -5.13
CA ALA A 130 4.43 -8.89 -5.34
C ALA A 130 5.01 -10.04 -4.45
N PRO A 131 4.19 -11.02 -4.02
CA PRO A 131 2.74 -11.14 -4.22
C PRO A 131 1.92 -10.23 -3.30
N TYR A 132 0.64 -10.02 -3.62
CA TYR A 132 -0.25 -9.06 -2.99
C TYR A 132 -1.27 -9.71 -2.05
N MET A 133 -1.93 -8.86 -1.25
CA MET A 133 -2.84 -9.15 -0.16
C MET A 133 -2.12 -9.64 1.11
N HIS A 134 -2.88 -9.82 2.20
CA HIS A 134 -2.31 -10.18 3.51
C HIS A 134 -1.68 -11.59 3.55
N ASP A 135 -2.06 -12.44 2.63
CA ASP A 135 -1.58 -13.83 2.51
C ASP A 135 -0.81 -14.11 1.21
N GLY A 136 -0.62 -13.09 0.37
CA GLY A 136 0.16 -13.21 -0.86
C GLY A 136 -0.52 -14.00 -1.98
N ARG A 137 -1.85 -14.19 -1.95
CA ARG A 137 -2.55 -15.05 -2.93
C ARG A 137 -2.65 -14.46 -4.34
N LEU A 138 -2.50 -13.15 -4.50
CA LEU A 138 -2.56 -12.49 -5.81
C LEU A 138 -1.15 -12.18 -6.30
N ALA A 139 -0.81 -12.64 -7.49
CA ALA A 139 0.53 -12.53 -8.04
C ALA A 139 0.78 -11.21 -8.77
N THR A 140 -0.27 -10.57 -9.29
CA THR A 140 -0.14 -9.40 -10.16
C THR A 140 -1.03 -8.24 -9.71
N LEU A 141 -0.73 -7.02 -10.17
CA LEU A 141 -1.59 -5.85 -9.95
C LEU A 141 -2.91 -5.96 -10.70
N GLU A 142 -2.94 -6.64 -11.83
CA GLU A 142 -4.16 -6.96 -12.59
C GLU A 142 -5.13 -7.74 -11.71
N GLU A 143 -4.67 -8.80 -11.06
CA GLU A 143 -5.48 -9.60 -10.14
C GLU A 143 -5.99 -8.77 -8.95
N VAL A 144 -5.18 -7.83 -8.45
CA VAL A 144 -5.59 -6.90 -7.37
C VAL A 144 -6.71 -5.98 -7.85
N ILE A 145 -6.57 -5.39 -9.03
CA ILE A 145 -7.60 -4.50 -9.59
C ILE A 145 -8.88 -5.29 -9.90
N ASP A 146 -8.76 -6.52 -10.41
CA ASP A 146 -9.89 -7.42 -10.66
C ASP A 146 -10.63 -7.79 -9.37
N HIS A 147 -9.89 -8.03 -8.27
CA HIS A 147 -10.49 -8.24 -6.96
C HIS A 147 -11.36 -7.05 -6.54
N TYR A 148 -10.85 -5.81 -6.61
CA TYR A 148 -11.63 -4.63 -6.25
C TYR A 148 -12.75 -4.31 -7.25
N ASP A 149 -12.60 -4.69 -8.52
CA ASP A 149 -13.62 -4.48 -9.54
C ASP A 149 -14.85 -5.39 -9.34
N HIS A 150 -14.65 -6.68 -9.05
CA HIS A 150 -15.76 -7.64 -8.98
C HIS A 150 -15.58 -8.81 -7.99
N GLY A 151 -14.45 -8.88 -7.30
CA GLY A 151 -14.12 -9.99 -6.38
C GLY A 151 -14.41 -9.73 -4.91
N VAL A 152 -14.90 -8.54 -4.53
CA VAL A 152 -15.13 -8.17 -3.14
C VAL A 152 -16.27 -8.97 -2.51
N VAL A 153 -15.96 -9.73 -1.46
CA VAL A 153 -16.92 -10.54 -0.71
C VAL A 153 -17.57 -9.72 0.40
N GLN A 154 -18.89 -9.69 0.43
CA GLN A 154 -19.66 -9.00 1.47
C GLN A 154 -19.53 -9.72 2.83
N SER A 155 -19.31 -8.95 3.89
CA SER A 155 -19.24 -9.46 5.25
C SER A 155 -19.60 -8.38 6.27
N SER A 156 -19.81 -8.77 7.54
CA SER A 156 -20.21 -7.85 8.61
C SER A 156 -19.16 -6.79 8.94
N THR A 157 -17.88 -7.07 8.67
CA THR A 157 -16.74 -6.17 8.98
C THR A 157 -16.15 -5.51 7.74
N LEU A 158 -16.73 -5.75 6.54
CA LEU A 158 -16.28 -5.14 5.29
C LEU A 158 -16.22 -3.61 5.41
N ASN A 159 -15.15 -2.99 4.86
CA ASN A 159 -15.01 -1.54 4.82
C ASN A 159 -16.25 -0.89 4.17
N ILE A 160 -16.70 0.22 4.74
CA ILE A 160 -17.96 0.87 4.35
C ILE A 160 -17.93 1.35 2.88
N ASN A 161 -16.80 1.83 2.39
CA ASN A 161 -16.67 2.29 0.99
C ASN A 161 -16.82 1.12 0.01
N LEU A 162 -16.28 -0.06 0.35
CA LEU A 162 -16.46 -1.27 -0.48
C LEU A 162 -17.86 -1.85 -0.37
N ARG A 163 -18.52 -1.68 0.77
CA ARG A 163 -19.88 -2.18 1.00
C ARG A 163 -20.90 -1.50 0.08
N VAL A 164 -20.72 -0.22 -0.24
CA VAL A 164 -21.62 0.54 -1.11
C VAL A 164 -21.38 0.27 -2.60
N GLN A 165 -20.23 -0.34 -2.95
CA GLN A 165 -19.86 -0.68 -4.33
C GLN A 165 -20.51 -2.00 -4.80
N THR A 166 -21.78 -2.21 -4.46
CA THR A 166 -22.51 -3.41 -4.86
C THR A 166 -22.55 -3.57 -6.38
N GLY A 167 -22.07 -4.73 -6.89
CA GLY A 167 -21.94 -4.99 -8.32
C GLY A 167 -20.63 -4.52 -8.93
N GLY A 168 -19.64 -4.16 -8.10
CA GLY A 168 -18.28 -3.83 -8.49
C GLY A 168 -18.08 -2.41 -9.03
N LEU A 169 -16.84 -2.08 -9.31
CA LEU A 169 -16.42 -0.76 -9.84
C LEU A 169 -16.79 -0.58 -11.30
N ARG A 170 -16.93 -1.68 -12.06
CA ARG A 170 -17.23 -1.72 -13.50
C ARG A 170 -16.19 -1.01 -14.35
N LEU A 171 -14.95 -1.25 -14.05
CA LEU A 171 -13.83 -0.70 -14.79
C LEU A 171 -13.72 -1.35 -16.17
N SER A 172 -13.56 -0.55 -17.20
CA SER A 172 -13.20 -1.05 -18.53
C SER A 172 -11.76 -1.60 -18.51
N ALA A 173 -11.40 -2.38 -19.52
CA ALA A 173 -10.03 -2.85 -19.70
C ALA A 173 -9.02 -1.68 -19.76
N GLN A 174 -9.43 -0.55 -20.35
CA GLN A 174 -8.60 0.65 -20.41
C GLN A 174 -8.44 1.28 -19.01
N ASP A 175 -9.51 1.37 -18.21
CA ASP A 175 -9.44 1.91 -16.84
C ASP A 175 -8.49 1.08 -15.97
N LYS A 176 -8.56 -0.26 -16.06
CA LYS A 176 -7.65 -1.16 -15.34
C LYS A 176 -6.20 -0.94 -15.75
N SER A 177 -5.94 -0.86 -17.06
CA SER A 177 -4.61 -0.58 -17.58
C SER A 177 -4.08 0.78 -17.13
N ASP A 178 -4.92 1.82 -17.14
CA ASP A 178 -4.55 3.17 -16.72
C ASP A 178 -4.25 3.22 -15.20
N LEU A 179 -5.06 2.54 -14.36
CA LEU A 179 -4.79 2.41 -12.92
C LEU A 179 -3.44 1.73 -12.65
N ILE A 180 -3.15 0.64 -13.35
CA ILE A 180 -1.87 -0.08 -13.21
C ILE A 180 -0.71 0.82 -13.66
N ALA A 181 -0.87 1.54 -14.77
CA ALA A 181 0.13 2.50 -15.22
C ALA A 181 0.40 3.57 -14.16
N PHE A 182 -0.63 4.10 -13.51
CA PHE A 182 -0.48 5.03 -12.39
C PHE A 182 0.24 4.37 -11.21
N LEU A 183 -0.15 3.17 -10.78
CA LEU A 183 0.47 2.48 -9.65
C LEU A 183 1.97 2.25 -9.86
N HIS A 184 2.41 1.97 -11.08
CA HIS A 184 3.82 1.87 -11.42
C HIS A 184 4.58 3.18 -11.27
N THR A 185 3.91 4.34 -11.41
CA THR A 185 4.57 5.65 -11.17
C THR A 185 4.98 5.86 -9.72
N LEU A 186 4.44 5.09 -8.77
CA LEU A 186 4.79 5.14 -7.34
C LEU A 186 6.08 4.39 -7.00
N THR A 187 6.74 3.80 -8.01
CA THR A 187 7.99 3.06 -7.84
C THR A 187 9.19 4.00 -7.77
N ASP A 188 9.97 3.86 -6.69
CA ASP A 188 11.28 4.49 -6.51
C ASP A 188 12.37 3.42 -6.63
N SER A 189 12.87 3.22 -7.85
CA SER A 189 13.93 2.23 -8.11
C SER A 189 15.24 2.53 -7.39
N THR A 190 15.47 3.79 -6.99
CA THR A 190 16.70 4.18 -6.29
C THR A 190 16.76 3.64 -4.86
N LEU A 191 15.60 3.37 -4.23
CA LEU A 191 15.56 2.75 -2.91
C LEU A 191 16.03 1.29 -2.97
N ALA A 192 15.51 0.51 -3.91
CA ALA A 192 15.82 -0.92 -4.05
C ALA A 192 17.29 -1.18 -4.47
N SER A 193 17.92 -0.23 -5.15
CA SER A 193 19.32 -0.33 -5.61
C SER A 193 20.31 0.45 -4.75
N ASN A 194 19.89 1.00 -3.60
CA ASN A 194 20.77 1.82 -2.76
C ASN A 194 21.80 0.93 -2.02
N PRO A 195 23.11 1.09 -2.29
CA PRO A 195 24.14 0.28 -1.65
C PRO A 195 24.21 0.45 -0.13
N ALA A 196 23.68 1.57 0.42
CA ALA A 196 23.60 1.78 1.86
C ALA A 196 22.67 0.79 2.59
N TYR A 197 21.81 0.10 1.86
CA TYR A 197 20.87 -0.91 2.39
C TYR A 197 21.27 -2.35 2.00
N ALA A 198 22.38 -2.51 1.27
CA ALA A 198 22.92 -3.82 0.96
C ALA A 198 23.48 -4.49 2.22
N GLU A 199 23.61 -5.79 2.15
CA GLU A 199 24.28 -6.59 3.19
C GLU A 199 25.72 -6.07 3.40
N PRO A 200 26.15 -5.83 4.64
CA PRO A 200 27.47 -5.27 4.95
C PRO A 200 28.61 -6.26 4.73
#